data_5ddd742ee5441da3724d5163f085ff4f
#
_entry.id   5ddd742ee5441da3724d5163f085ff4f
#
_cell.length_a   1.000
_cell.length_b   1.000
_cell.length_c   1.000
_cell.angle_alpha   90.00
_cell.angle_beta   90.00
_cell.angle_gamma   90.00
#
_symmetry.space_group_name_H-M   'P 1'
#
loop_
_entity.id
_entity.type
_entity.pdbx_description
1 polymer ?
#
loop_
_entity_poly.entity_id
_entity_poly.type
_entity_poly.pdbx_seq_one_letter_code
_entity_poly.pdbx_strand_id
1 'polypeptide(L)'
;VGSEEEINDWCSQGKVEMQATGGRPLEVSAPQYFFFNAPYVMKDFEHFTRVWNGPLGKKAKEQVEKNGKQIYVGIVYRGLRQMTSNVPIYTPAEVYKMKLRLPTVKTWIAVWKGLGAEPVPIPLPDLYKSLKEGKADASEGDLTQISSFKLNEVQSHLTMTNHLVQTGGILINSGFFKKLAKKDQGLIL
;
A
#
# COMPACT_ATOMS: atom_id res chain seq x y z
N VAL A 1 -18.69 -0.30 -1.06
CA VAL A 1 -17.23 -0.14 -0.94
C VAL A 1 -16.64 -1.53 -0.88
N GLY A 2 -15.72 -1.87 -1.78
CA GLY A 2 -15.08 -3.19 -1.87
C GLY A 2 -13.69 -3.22 -1.24
N SER A 3 -13.04 -4.38 -1.29
CA SER A 3 -11.61 -4.55 -1.00
C SER A 3 -10.75 -3.79 -2.02
N GLU A 4 -9.47 -3.54 -1.72
CA GLU A 4 -8.55 -2.94 -2.70
C GLU A 4 -8.46 -3.76 -4.01
N GLU A 5 -8.59 -5.07 -3.93
CA GLU A 5 -8.59 -5.96 -5.08
C GLU A 5 -9.82 -5.74 -5.96
N GLU A 6 -11.02 -5.77 -5.38
CA GLU A 6 -12.27 -5.54 -6.09
C GLU A 6 -12.32 -4.15 -6.73
N ILE A 7 -11.91 -3.11 -5.99
CA ILE A 7 -11.90 -1.73 -6.50
C ILE A 7 -10.93 -1.58 -7.67
N ASN A 8 -9.75 -2.20 -7.59
CA ASN A 8 -8.80 -2.21 -8.69
C ASN A 8 -9.38 -2.86 -9.94
N ASP A 9 -10.04 -4.01 -9.78
CA ASP A 9 -10.66 -4.73 -10.89
C ASP A 9 -11.83 -3.95 -11.50
N TRP A 10 -12.67 -3.33 -10.66
CA TRP A 10 -13.77 -2.50 -11.13
C TRP A 10 -13.28 -1.29 -11.92
N CYS A 11 -12.23 -0.62 -11.47
CA CYS A 11 -11.64 0.49 -12.21
C CYS A 11 -10.99 0.04 -13.52
N SER A 12 -10.26 -1.08 -13.51
CA SER A 12 -9.67 -1.68 -14.71
C SER A 12 -10.72 -2.05 -15.76
N GLN A 13 -11.88 -2.55 -15.32
CA GLN A 13 -13.03 -2.92 -16.16
C GLN A 13 -13.91 -1.74 -16.56
N GLY A 14 -13.70 -0.56 -16.00
CA GLY A 14 -14.53 0.63 -16.23
C GLY A 14 -15.90 0.58 -15.55
N LYS A 15 -16.06 -0.25 -14.50
CA LYS A 15 -17.26 -0.27 -13.66
C LYS A 15 -17.30 0.90 -12.68
N VAL A 16 -16.13 1.43 -12.34
CA VAL A 16 -15.94 2.71 -11.67
C VAL A 16 -14.94 3.53 -12.47
N GLU A 17 -15.14 4.83 -12.52
CA GLU A 17 -14.35 5.75 -13.32
C GLU A 17 -12.97 6.00 -12.72
N MET A 18 -12.91 6.12 -11.39
CA MET A 18 -11.70 6.47 -10.65
C MET A 18 -11.57 5.62 -9.38
N GLN A 19 -10.33 5.49 -8.91
CA GLN A 19 -10.02 4.91 -7.61
C GLN A 19 -8.92 5.68 -6.90
N ALA A 20 -8.93 5.61 -5.56
CA ALA A 20 -7.81 5.95 -4.70
C ALA A 20 -7.40 4.67 -3.95
N THR A 21 -6.17 4.19 -4.13
CA THR A 21 -5.74 2.89 -3.63
C THR A 21 -4.25 2.87 -3.28
N GLY A 22 -3.79 1.82 -2.62
CA GLY A 22 -2.37 1.55 -2.37
C GLY A 22 -1.60 1.06 -3.60
N GLY A 23 -0.69 0.12 -3.40
CA GLY A 23 0.18 -0.41 -4.46
C GLY A 23 -0.44 -1.43 -5.41
N ARG A 24 -1.73 -1.79 -5.24
CA ARG A 24 -2.37 -2.86 -6.01
C ARG A 24 -2.29 -2.72 -7.53
N PRO A 25 -2.46 -1.51 -8.13
CA PRO A 25 -2.31 -1.35 -9.58
C PRO A 25 -0.90 -1.70 -10.08
N LEU A 26 0.16 -1.36 -9.32
CA LEU A 26 1.52 -1.77 -9.65
C LEU A 26 1.71 -3.28 -9.50
N GLU A 27 1.24 -3.86 -8.39
CA GLU A 27 1.37 -5.30 -8.12
C GLU A 27 0.81 -6.16 -9.24
N VAL A 28 -0.38 -5.81 -9.74
CA VAL A 28 -1.11 -6.60 -10.75
C VAL A 28 -0.66 -6.27 -12.17
N SER A 29 -0.50 -4.99 -12.50
CA SER A 29 -0.32 -4.54 -13.89
C SER A 29 1.11 -4.23 -14.27
N ALA A 30 1.99 -3.99 -13.27
CA ALA A 30 3.40 -3.65 -13.48
C ALA A 30 4.29 -4.26 -12.37
N PRO A 31 4.25 -5.59 -12.13
CA PRO A 31 4.87 -6.23 -10.97
C PRO A 31 6.38 -6.00 -10.87
N GLN A 32 7.09 -5.85 -11.98
CA GLN A 32 8.51 -5.52 -12.00
C GLN A 32 8.84 -4.13 -11.44
N TYR A 33 7.83 -3.26 -11.29
CA TYR A 33 7.94 -1.93 -10.68
C TYR A 33 7.34 -1.87 -9.28
N PHE A 34 6.92 -3.01 -8.71
CA PHE A 34 6.33 -3.03 -7.37
C PHE A 34 7.32 -2.62 -6.26
N PHE A 35 8.62 -2.56 -6.57
CA PHE A 35 9.63 -2.02 -5.67
C PHE A 35 9.34 -0.58 -5.19
N PHE A 36 8.54 0.20 -5.92
CA PHE A 36 8.04 1.48 -5.46
C PHE A 36 7.23 1.39 -4.16
N ASN A 37 6.68 0.21 -3.86
CA ASN A 37 5.87 -0.06 -2.68
C ASN A 37 6.45 -1.26 -1.87
N ALA A 38 7.77 -1.42 -1.90
CA ALA A 38 8.47 -2.47 -1.14
C ALA A 38 9.15 -1.87 0.10
N PRO A 39 9.10 -2.60 1.24
CA PRO A 39 9.80 -2.17 2.45
C PRO A 39 11.29 -1.94 2.22
N TYR A 40 11.83 -0.89 2.84
CA TYR A 40 13.26 -0.51 2.85
C TYR A 40 13.89 -0.14 1.50
N VAL A 41 13.11 -0.01 0.41
CA VAL A 41 13.64 0.38 -0.91
C VAL A 41 13.72 1.89 -1.06
N MET A 42 12.66 2.61 -0.67
CA MET A 42 12.65 4.07 -0.72
C MET A 42 13.06 4.61 0.65
N LYS A 43 14.06 5.48 0.67
CA LYS A 43 14.60 6.07 1.91
C LYS A 43 13.59 7.01 2.59
N ASP A 44 12.98 7.88 1.79
CA ASP A 44 12.04 8.91 2.19
C ASP A 44 11.14 9.31 1.01
N PHE A 45 10.21 10.23 1.24
CA PHE A 45 9.28 10.68 0.21
C PHE A 45 9.96 11.50 -0.90
N GLU A 46 11.03 12.20 -0.60
CA GLU A 46 11.81 12.91 -1.61
C GLU A 46 12.50 11.94 -2.57
N HIS A 47 13.13 10.88 -2.02
CA HIS A 47 13.69 9.80 -2.83
C HIS A 47 12.61 9.13 -3.69
N PHE A 48 11.46 8.77 -3.11
CA PHE A 48 10.34 8.24 -3.85
C PHE A 48 9.93 9.17 -5.00
N THR A 49 9.69 10.45 -4.71
CA THR A 49 9.22 11.43 -5.69
C THR A 49 10.20 11.60 -6.84
N ARG A 50 11.50 11.66 -6.55
CA ARG A 50 12.55 11.76 -7.59
C ARG A 50 12.54 10.54 -8.52
N VAL A 51 12.43 9.33 -7.98
CA VAL A 51 12.41 8.10 -8.80
C VAL A 51 11.08 7.94 -9.53
N TRP A 52 9.95 8.27 -8.88
CA TRP A 52 8.61 8.20 -9.46
C TRP A 52 8.41 9.16 -10.63
N ASN A 53 8.99 10.35 -10.55
CA ASN A 53 8.96 11.34 -11.64
C ASN A 53 10.04 11.13 -12.69
N GLY A 54 10.96 10.20 -12.45
CA GLY A 54 12.02 9.82 -13.37
C GLY A 54 11.61 8.74 -14.39
N PRO A 55 12.59 8.25 -15.18
CA PRO A 55 12.33 7.26 -16.23
C PRO A 55 11.67 5.95 -15.74
N LEU A 56 12.01 5.50 -14.53
CA LEU A 56 11.44 4.27 -13.96
C LEU A 56 9.95 4.44 -13.62
N GLY A 57 9.58 5.55 -12.99
CA GLY A 57 8.18 5.83 -12.70
C GLY A 57 7.35 6.07 -13.97
N LYS A 58 7.95 6.70 -15.00
CA LYS A 58 7.30 6.82 -16.32
C LYS A 58 6.95 5.44 -16.88
N LYS A 59 7.92 4.53 -16.93
CA LYS A 59 7.70 3.15 -17.42
C LYS A 59 6.67 2.39 -16.57
N ALA A 60 6.69 2.57 -15.25
CA ALA A 60 5.72 1.95 -14.36
C ALA A 60 4.29 2.42 -14.69
N LYS A 61 4.08 3.73 -14.85
CA LYS A 61 2.79 4.33 -15.22
C LYS A 61 2.30 3.85 -16.58
N GLU A 62 3.17 3.84 -17.60
CA GLU A 62 2.87 3.31 -18.94
C GLU A 62 2.45 1.84 -18.89
N GLN A 63 3.11 1.04 -18.06
CA GLN A 63 2.77 -0.37 -17.92
C GLN A 63 1.42 -0.58 -17.22
N VAL A 64 1.11 0.20 -16.18
CA VAL A 64 -0.21 0.19 -15.53
C VAL A 64 -1.31 0.60 -16.50
N GLU A 65 -1.08 1.62 -17.32
CA GLU A 65 -2.04 2.00 -18.36
C GLU A 65 -2.25 0.88 -19.38
N LYS A 66 -1.16 0.31 -19.88
CA LYS A 66 -1.22 -0.74 -20.91
C LYS A 66 -1.93 -2.00 -20.42
N ASN A 67 -1.57 -2.51 -19.25
CA ASN A 67 -2.03 -3.81 -18.74
C ASN A 67 -3.27 -3.67 -17.86
N GLY A 68 -3.35 -2.61 -17.07
CA GLY A 68 -4.43 -2.35 -16.09
C GLY A 68 -5.52 -1.41 -16.60
N LYS A 69 -5.35 -0.81 -17.79
CA LYS A 69 -6.29 0.19 -18.35
C LYS A 69 -6.58 1.34 -17.39
N GLN A 70 -5.58 1.77 -16.62
CA GLN A 70 -5.69 2.81 -15.62
C GLN A 70 -4.54 3.81 -15.77
N ILE A 71 -4.84 5.10 -15.67
CA ILE A 71 -3.88 6.20 -15.76
C ILE A 71 -3.67 6.75 -14.36
N TYR A 72 -2.43 6.88 -13.89
CA TYR A 72 -2.10 7.63 -12.68
C TYR A 72 -2.31 9.12 -12.91
N VAL A 73 -3.21 9.74 -12.15
CA VAL A 73 -3.46 11.19 -12.18
C VAL A 73 -2.86 11.89 -10.95
N GLY A 74 -2.49 11.14 -9.91
CA GLY A 74 -1.86 11.72 -8.73
C GLY A 74 -1.29 10.66 -7.79
N ILE A 75 -0.42 11.13 -6.88
CA ILE A 75 0.10 10.36 -5.74
C ILE A 75 -0.18 11.13 -4.47
N VAL A 76 -0.67 10.44 -3.45
CA VAL A 76 -0.87 10.96 -2.10
C VAL A 76 0.16 10.34 -1.18
N TYR A 77 0.94 11.16 -0.49
CA TYR A 77 1.83 10.70 0.56
C TYR A 77 1.05 10.53 1.88
N ARG A 78 1.20 9.37 2.52
CA ARG A 78 0.51 9.00 3.76
C ARG A 78 1.44 8.83 4.96
N GLY A 79 2.70 9.21 4.81
CA GLY A 79 3.72 9.03 5.85
C GLY A 79 4.53 7.75 5.69
N LEU A 80 5.32 7.44 6.70
CA LEU A 80 6.08 6.20 6.80
C LEU A 80 5.26 5.16 7.56
N ARG A 81 5.37 3.89 7.16
CA ARG A 81 4.73 2.80 7.90
C ARG A 81 5.55 2.42 9.12
N GLN A 82 4.82 2.13 10.19
CA GLN A 82 5.34 1.81 11.52
C GLN A 82 4.77 0.46 11.96
N MET A 83 5.30 -0.08 13.05
CA MET A 83 4.84 -1.35 13.61
C MET A 83 4.11 -1.11 14.94
N THR A 84 2.97 -1.77 15.15
CA THR A 84 2.30 -1.87 16.46
C THR A 84 2.41 -3.29 17.00
N SER A 85 2.48 -3.43 18.34
CA SER A 85 2.62 -4.74 18.98
C SER A 85 2.12 -4.72 20.42
N ASN A 86 2.01 -5.90 21.06
CA ASN A 86 1.67 -6.02 22.48
C ASN A 86 2.90 -6.21 23.37
N VAL A 87 4.08 -6.21 22.79
CA VAL A 87 5.38 -6.22 23.48
C VAL A 87 6.29 -5.15 22.86
N PRO A 88 7.22 -4.54 23.60
CA PRO A 88 8.16 -3.58 23.04
C PRO A 88 9.10 -4.28 22.03
N ILE A 89 9.37 -3.62 20.90
CA ILE A 89 10.30 -4.09 19.86
C ILE A 89 11.36 -3.02 19.65
N TYR A 90 12.61 -3.33 19.94
CA TYR A 90 13.76 -2.43 19.81
C TYR A 90 14.70 -2.83 18.69
N THR A 91 14.72 -4.11 18.32
CA THR A 91 15.60 -4.67 17.29
C THR A 91 14.85 -5.55 16.30
N PRO A 92 15.35 -5.72 15.07
CA PRO A 92 14.75 -6.64 14.10
C PRO A 92 14.69 -8.11 14.57
N ALA A 93 15.60 -8.54 15.46
CA ALA A 93 15.63 -9.90 15.97
C ALA A 93 14.38 -10.23 16.83
N GLU A 94 13.77 -9.23 17.46
CA GLU A 94 12.61 -9.40 18.34
C GLU A 94 11.30 -9.66 17.60
N VAL A 95 11.29 -9.53 16.26
CA VAL A 95 10.14 -9.96 15.45
C VAL A 95 10.13 -11.46 15.16
N TYR A 96 11.17 -12.20 15.59
CA TYR A 96 11.28 -13.64 15.35
C TYR A 96 10.09 -14.40 15.94
N LYS A 97 9.42 -15.18 15.07
CA LYS A 97 8.18 -15.94 15.38
C LYS A 97 6.99 -15.10 15.84
N MET A 98 7.04 -13.77 15.71
CA MET A 98 5.91 -12.91 16.02
C MET A 98 4.84 -13.06 14.94
N LYS A 99 3.60 -13.31 15.33
CA LYS A 99 2.45 -13.33 14.41
C LYS A 99 2.14 -11.90 13.99
N LEU A 100 2.68 -11.50 12.85
CA LEU A 100 2.53 -10.16 12.30
C LEU A 100 1.37 -10.12 11.29
N ARG A 101 0.32 -9.39 11.62
CA ARG A 101 -0.75 -9.13 10.65
C ARG A 101 -0.22 -8.26 9.53
N LEU A 102 -0.42 -8.72 8.31
CA LEU A 102 -0.13 -7.98 7.07
C LEU A 102 -1.37 -7.95 6.15
N PRO A 103 -1.49 -6.96 5.26
CA PRO A 103 -2.39 -7.09 4.12
C PRO A 103 -1.89 -8.21 3.19
N THR A 104 -2.75 -8.64 2.25
CA THR A 104 -2.45 -9.75 1.31
C THR A 104 -1.45 -9.36 0.20
N VAL A 105 -0.38 -8.65 0.56
CA VAL A 105 0.67 -8.19 -0.35
C VAL A 105 1.85 -9.15 -0.30
N LYS A 106 2.07 -9.90 -1.37
CA LYS A 106 3.08 -10.98 -1.41
C LYS A 106 4.50 -10.52 -1.08
N THR A 107 4.91 -9.37 -1.60
CA THR A 107 6.24 -8.80 -1.37
C THR A 107 6.44 -8.45 0.10
N TRP A 108 5.44 -7.86 0.77
CA TRP A 108 5.53 -7.52 2.18
C TRP A 108 5.61 -8.78 3.05
N ILE A 109 4.77 -9.77 2.74
CA ILE A 109 4.80 -11.09 3.40
C ILE A 109 6.21 -11.71 3.29
N ALA A 110 6.82 -11.67 2.10
CA ALA A 110 8.16 -12.22 1.89
C ALA A 110 9.24 -11.48 2.69
N VAL A 111 9.20 -10.14 2.76
CA VAL A 111 10.16 -9.34 3.52
C VAL A 111 10.04 -9.64 5.02
N TRP A 112 8.85 -9.58 5.60
CA TRP A 112 8.67 -9.84 7.03
C TRP A 112 8.97 -11.28 7.42
N LYS A 113 8.66 -12.25 6.55
CA LYS A 113 9.08 -13.64 6.73
C LYS A 113 10.60 -13.77 6.69
N GLY A 114 11.29 -13.04 5.80
CA GLY A 114 12.75 -12.98 5.74
C GLY A 114 13.39 -12.40 7.01
N LEU A 115 12.69 -11.52 7.72
CA LEU A 115 13.08 -10.98 9.04
C LEU A 115 12.77 -11.95 10.20
N GLY A 116 12.12 -13.09 9.92
CA GLY A 116 11.82 -14.13 10.91
C GLY A 116 10.43 -14.02 11.56
N ALA A 117 9.59 -13.06 11.16
CA ALA A 117 8.22 -13.00 11.62
C ALA A 117 7.36 -14.14 11.03
N GLU A 118 6.21 -14.40 11.64
CA GLU A 118 5.16 -15.26 11.11
C GLU A 118 4.04 -14.39 10.53
N PRO A 119 4.03 -14.10 9.20
CA PRO A 119 3.01 -13.27 8.59
C PRO A 119 1.62 -13.91 8.68
N VAL A 120 0.64 -13.13 9.11
CA VAL A 120 -0.79 -13.49 9.14
C VAL A 120 -1.53 -12.57 8.16
N PRO A 121 -1.78 -13.00 6.91
CA PRO A 121 -2.46 -12.18 5.92
C PRO A 121 -3.94 -12.00 6.28
N ILE A 122 -4.33 -10.77 6.64
CA ILE A 122 -5.70 -10.42 7.02
C ILE A 122 -6.08 -9.12 6.33
N PRO A 123 -7.23 -9.07 5.62
CA PRO A 123 -7.75 -7.85 4.98
C PRO A 123 -7.94 -6.70 5.98
N LEU A 124 -7.86 -5.46 5.47
CA LEU A 124 -7.94 -4.26 6.30
C LEU A 124 -9.24 -4.15 7.13
N PRO A 125 -10.43 -4.50 6.63
CA PRO A 125 -11.67 -4.44 7.42
C PRO A 125 -11.64 -5.32 8.68
N ASP A 126 -10.87 -6.42 8.66
CA ASP A 126 -10.78 -7.38 9.76
C ASP A 126 -9.61 -7.09 10.72
N LEU A 127 -8.82 -6.05 10.47
CA LEU A 127 -7.61 -5.72 11.21
C LEU A 127 -7.86 -5.59 12.73
N TYR A 128 -8.73 -4.69 13.14
CA TYR A 128 -9.00 -4.42 14.56
C TYR A 128 -9.50 -5.69 15.29
N LYS A 129 -10.48 -6.36 14.68
CA LYS A 129 -11.07 -7.58 15.24
C LYS A 129 -10.01 -8.68 15.42
N SER A 130 -9.14 -8.87 14.44
CA SER A 130 -8.09 -9.89 14.47
C SER A 130 -7.08 -9.66 15.59
N LEU A 131 -6.66 -8.41 15.79
CA LEU A 131 -5.77 -8.03 16.89
C LEU A 131 -6.45 -8.21 18.25
N LYS A 132 -7.71 -7.79 18.38
CA LYS A 132 -8.50 -7.95 19.60
C LYS A 132 -8.72 -9.42 19.98
N GLU A 133 -8.88 -10.30 19.01
CA GLU A 133 -9.07 -11.74 19.19
C GLU A 133 -7.74 -12.50 19.36
N GLY A 134 -6.58 -11.82 19.31
CA GLY A 134 -5.27 -12.44 19.45
C GLY A 134 -4.88 -13.35 18.27
N LYS A 135 -5.47 -13.14 17.08
CA LYS A 135 -5.08 -13.87 15.86
C LYS A 135 -3.71 -13.43 15.36
N ALA A 136 -3.30 -12.21 15.69
CA ALA A 136 -1.97 -11.67 15.46
C ALA A 136 -1.51 -10.89 16.70
N ASP A 137 -0.19 -10.88 16.94
CA ASP A 137 0.45 -10.22 18.08
C ASP A 137 0.82 -8.77 17.75
N ALA A 138 0.97 -8.50 16.47
CA ALA A 138 1.45 -7.22 15.92
C ALA A 138 0.79 -6.91 14.58
N SER A 139 0.86 -5.64 14.18
CA SER A 139 0.47 -5.17 12.85
C SER A 139 1.42 -4.07 12.40
N GLU A 140 1.33 -3.69 11.14
CA GLU A 140 2.06 -2.55 10.59
C GLU A 140 1.10 -1.64 9.80
N GLY A 141 1.43 -0.35 9.75
CA GLY A 141 0.62 0.64 9.07
C GLY A 141 1.16 2.05 9.19
N ASP A 142 0.66 2.96 8.37
CA ASP A 142 0.91 4.39 8.58
C ASP A 142 0.17 4.91 9.82
N LEU A 143 0.65 6.00 10.39
CA LEU A 143 0.10 6.54 11.65
C LEU A 143 -1.37 6.93 11.52
N THR A 144 -1.81 7.35 10.34
CA THR A 144 -3.22 7.67 10.07
C THR A 144 -4.08 6.41 10.16
N GLN A 145 -3.62 5.30 9.58
CA GLN A 145 -4.29 4.00 9.67
C GLN A 145 -4.35 3.53 11.13
N ILE A 146 -3.22 3.57 11.86
CA ILE A 146 -3.14 3.15 13.26
C ILE A 146 -4.17 3.91 14.11
N SER A 147 -4.25 5.24 13.94
CA SER A 147 -5.21 6.09 14.64
C SER A 147 -6.65 5.83 14.22
N SER A 148 -6.94 5.81 12.91
CA SER A 148 -8.31 5.66 12.40
C SER A 148 -8.94 4.32 12.75
N PHE A 149 -8.14 3.26 12.82
CA PHE A 149 -8.58 1.92 13.24
C PHE A 149 -8.48 1.72 14.76
N LYS A 150 -8.14 2.77 15.53
CA LYS A 150 -8.06 2.74 16.99
C LYS A 150 -7.16 1.61 17.51
N LEU A 151 -6.05 1.34 16.83
CA LEU A 151 -5.20 0.21 17.20
C LEU A 151 -4.57 0.38 18.59
N ASN A 152 -4.49 1.59 19.11
CA ASN A 152 -4.10 1.88 20.50
C ASN A 152 -5.02 1.24 21.57
N GLU A 153 -6.24 0.81 21.20
CA GLU A 153 -7.13 0.07 22.10
C GLU A 153 -6.76 -1.42 22.23
N VAL A 154 -6.01 -1.96 21.26
CA VAL A 154 -5.70 -3.40 21.15
C VAL A 154 -4.20 -3.69 20.97
N GLN A 155 -3.37 -2.65 20.90
CA GLN A 155 -1.92 -2.71 20.80
C GLN A 155 -1.29 -1.70 21.75
N SER A 156 -0.39 -2.13 22.61
CA SER A 156 0.18 -1.31 23.67
C SER A 156 1.46 -0.54 23.26
N HIS A 157 2.12 -0.94 22.18
CA HIS A 157 3.40 -0.39 21.74
C HIS A 157 3.35 0.04 20.28
N LEU A 158 4.08 1.13 20.00
CA LEU A 158 4.34 1.63 18.65
C LEU A 158 5.86 1.70 18.45
N THR A 159 6.37 0.97 17.47
CA THR A 159 7.78 1.00 17.09
C THR A 159 7.94 1.74 15.77
N MET A 160 8.75 2.79 15.77
CA MET A 160 9.03 3.64 14.60
C MET A 160 10.02 2.96 13.66
N THR A 161 9.55 1.94 12.95
CA THR A 161 10.37 1.14 12.03
C THR A 161 10.70 1.85 10.73
N ASN A 162 9.87 2.83 10.33
CA ASN A 162 10.03 3.61 9.08
C ASN A 162 10.30 2.73 7.86
N HIS A 163 9.73 1.53 7.82
CA HIS A 163 10.11 0.49 6.87
C HIS A 163 9.58 0.71 5.45
N LEU A 164 8.58 1.58 5.26
CA LEU A 164 8.02 1.82 3.94
C LEU A 164 7.48 3.25 3.80
N VAL A 165 7.79 3.89 2.69
CA VAL A 165 7.21 5.16 2.26
C VAL A 165 5.81 4.88 1.73
N GLN A 166 4.78 5.12 2.55
CA GLN A 166 3.40 4.84 2.17
C GLN A 166 2.88 5.90 1.22
N THR A 167 2.55 5.47 0.02
CA THR A 167 1.86 6.29 -0.97
C THR A 167 0.53 5.66 -1.37
N GLY A 168 -0.42 6.49 -1.76
CA GLY A 168 -1.64 6.08 -2.45
C GLY A 168 -1.65 6.64 -3.87
N GLY A 169 -2.12 5.84 -4.82
CA GLY A 169 -2.35 6.29 -6.18
C GLY A 169 -3.78 6.77 -6.37
N ILE A 170 -3.95 7.89 -7.07
CA ILE A 170 -5.24 8.28 -7.65
C ILE A 170 -5.18 7.88 -9.12
N LEU A 171 -6.08 7.00 -9.54
CA LEU A 171 -6.10 6.47 -10.90
C LEU A 171 -7.48 6.65 -11.52
N ILE A 172 -7.48 6.84 -12.84
CA ILE A 172 -8.67 6.93 -13.67
C ILE A 172 -8.66 5.81 -14.73
N ASN A 173 -9.82 5.23 -15.01
CA ASN A 173 -9.95 4.27 -16.13
C ASN A 173 -9.59 4.96 -17.45
N SER A 174 -8.68 4.36 -18.22
CA SER A 174 -8.17 4.97 -19.46
C SER A 174 -9.25 5.12 -20.54
N GLY A 175 -10.23 4.20 -20.60
CA GLY A 175 -11.35 4.27 -21.53
C GLY A 175 -12.31 5.40 -21.18
N PHE A 176 -12.58 5.61 -19.90
CA PHE A 176 -13.38 6.75 -19.43
C PHE A 176 -12.63 8.06 -19.69
N PHE A 177 -11.35 8.15 -19.31
CA PHE A 177 -10.54 9.35 -19.52
C PHE A 177 -10.52 9.80 -20.98
N LYS A 178 -10.38 8.86 -21.93
CA LYS A 178 -10.37 9.16 -23.38
C LYS A 178 -11.69 9.71 -23.92
N LYS A 179 -12.80 9.48 -23.23
CA LYS A 179 -14.13 10.01 -23.59
C LYS A 179 -14.39 11.44 -23.08
N LEU A 180 -13.58 11.91 -22.14
CA LEU A 180 -13.68 13.28 -21.62
C LEU A 180 -13.29 14.29 -22.70
N ALA A 181 -13.86 15.50 -22.62
CA ALA A 181 -13.45 16.61 -23.46
C ALA A 181 -11.96 16.95 -23.22
N LYS A 182 -11.24 17.41 -24.23
CA LYS A 182 -9.81 17.73 -24.12
C LYS A 182 -9.49 18.72 -23.01
N LYS A 183 -10.40 19.70 -22.80
CA LYS A 183 -10.29 20.66 -21.70
C LYS A 183 -10.27 19.95 -20.35
N ASP A 184 -11.18 18.99 -20.14
CA ASP A 184 -11.31 18.27 -18.87
C ASP A 184 -10.15 17.30 -18.64
N GLN A 185 -9.66 16.65 -19.73
CA GLN A 185 -8.44 15.84 -19.66
C GLN A 185 -7.24 16.65 -19.17
N GLY A 186 -7.08 17.91 -19.66
CA GLY A 186 -6.01 18.80 -19.24
C GLY A 186 -6.15 19.37 -17.83
N LEU A 187 -7.35 19.32 -17.23
CA LEU A 187 -7.56 19.72 -15.82
C LEU A 187 -7.26 18.57 -14.84
N ILE A 188 -7.33 17.32 -15.30
CA ILE A 188 -7.11 16.12 -14.49
C ILE A 188 -5.62 15.76 -14.43
N LEU A 189 -4.86 16.00 -15.48
CA LEU A 189 -3.41 15.73 -15.61
C LEU A 189 -2.57 16.95 -15.29
#